data_3fb0e8984efaa65b7575b8021abb820d
#
_entry.id   3fb0e8984efaa65b7575b8021abb820d
#
_cell.length_a   1.000
_cell.length_b   1.000
_cell.length_c   1.000
_cell.angle_alpha   90.00
_cell.angle_beta   90.00
_cell.angle_gamma   90.00
#
_symmetry.space_group_name_H-M   'P 1'
#
loop_
_entity.id
_entity.type
_entity.pdbx_description
1 polymer ?
#
loop_
_entity_poly.entity_id
_entity_poly.type
_entity_poly.pdbx_seq_one_letter_code
_entity_poly.pdbx_strand_id
1 'polypeptide(L)'
;MSKVVLASQLPNKRNASLAPGLKQRHVTMLSIAGVIGAGLFVGSGHAIAAAGPAALLAYLIAGTLVVLVMRMLGEMAVASPDTGSFSTYADRSIGRWAGFTIGWLYWWFWVLVIPLEAIAAAAILNAWFPAIDTWIFALAVTFLLTVTNLFSVARYGEFEFWFALLKVIAIIAFIVLGAVAIVGGLPEREVSGLSSLMASHGGFVPNG
;
A
#
# COMPACT_ATOMS: atom_id res chain seq x y z
N MET A 1 25.48 20.57 48.66
CA MET A 1 26.07 20.47 47.30
C MET A 1 26.09 19.05 46.69
N SER A 2 25.20 18.13 47.09
CA SER A 2 25.31 16.71 46.69
C SER A 2 24.18 16.15 45.85
N LYS A 3 23.12 16.93 45.48
CA LYS A 3 22.00 16.46 44.68
C LYS A 3 22.02 16.88 43.22
N VAL A 4 22.89 17.80 42.80
CA VAL A 4 22.95 18.31 41.44
C VAL A 4 23.85 17.41 40.55
N VAL A 5 24.81 16.69 41.12
CA VAL A 5 25.75 15.86 40.36
C VAL A 5 25.16 14.52 39.93
N LEU A 6 24.11 14.03 40.63
CA LEU A 6 23.48 12.74 40.28
C LEU A 6 22.51 12.81 39.09
N ALA A 7 22.04 14.02 38.73
CA ALA A 7 21.09 14.19 37.62
C ALA A 7 21.76 14.15 36.26
N SER A 8 23.08 14.28 36.17
CA SER A 8 23.82 14.28 34.89
C SER A 8 24.25 12.88 34.42
N GLN A 9 24.00 11.83 35.20
CA GLN A 9 24.41 10.46 34.86
C GLN A 9 23.27 9.51 34.48
N LEU A 10 22.04 10.02 34.38
CA LEU A 10 20.98 9.20 33.83
C LEU A 10 21.19 9.13 32.29
N PRO A 11 21.34 7.93 31.69
CA PRO A 11 21.44 7.79 30.27
C PRO A 11 20.21 8.45 29.66
N ASN A 12 20.47 9.45 28.83
CA ASN A 12 19.42 10.17 28.09
C ASN A 12 18.66 9.17 27.21
N LYS A 13 17.53 8.64 27.69
CA LYS A 13 16.67 7.70 26.95
C LYS A 13 16.13 8.25 25.63
N ARG A 14 16.45 9.50 25.30
CA ARG A 14 16.04 10.12 24.02
C ARG A 14 16.95 9.79 22.83
N ASN A 15 18.09 9.14 23.04
CA ASN A 15 19.05 8.77 22.00
C ASN A 15 19.18 7.25 21.83
N ALA A 16 18.12 6.49 22.02
CA ALA A 16 18.04 5.18 21.40
C ALA A 16 17.80 5.43 19.89
N SER A 17 18.86 5.84 19.19
CA SER A 17 18.90 5.85 17.74
C SER A 17 18.61 4.41 17.30
N LEU A 18 17.45 4.22 16.67
CA LEU A 18 17.14 2.97 15.99
C LEU A 18 18.34 2.67 15.08
N ALA A 19 18.99 1.54 15.27
CA ALA A 19 20.13 1.17 14.46
C ALA A 19 19.71 1.18 13.00
N PRO A 20 20.42 1.89 12.09
CA PRO A 20 20.03 1.97 10.68
C PRO A 20 20.23 0.60 10.02
N GLY A 21 19.20 -0.23 10.08
CA GLY A 21 19.17 -1.55 9.44
C GLY A 21 18.83 -1.51 7.96
N LEU A 22 18.22 -0.41 7.50
CA LEU A 22 17.75 -0.25 6.13
C LEU A 22 18.57 0.80 5.38
N LYS A 23 18.93 0.52 4.12
CA LYS A 23 19.52 1.49 3.21
C LYS A 23 18.42 2.38 2.62
N GLN A 24 18.77 3.59 2.17
CA GLN A 24 17.81 4.51 1.54
C GLN A 24 17.01 3.88 0.39
N ARG A 25 17.67 3.05 -0.44
CA ARG A 25 16.99 2.31 -1.51
C ARG A 25 15.88 1.38 -1.00
N HIS A 26 16.11 0.74 0.17
CA HIS A 26 15.10 -0.12 0.80
C HIS A 26 13.91 0.71 1.26
N VAL A 27 14.14 1.85 1.92
CA VAL A 27 13.08 2.75 2.39
C VAL A 27 12.24 3.27 1.22
N THR A 28 12.86 3.69 0.12
CA THR A 28 12.16 4.16 -1.09
C THR A 28 11.30 3.05 -1.69
N MET A 29 11.86 1.85 -1.86
CA MET A 29 11.11 0.73 -2.44
C MET A 29 10.01 0.20 -1.50
N LEU A 30 10.25 0.15 -0.19
CA LEU A 30 9.22 -0.15 0.81
C LEU A 30 8.06 0.84 0.75
N SER A 31 8.35 2.13 0.59
CA SER A 31 7.31 3.16 0.47
C SER A 31 6.45 2.96 -0.79
N ILE A 32 7.07 2.62 -1.93
CA ILE A 32 6.36 2.33 -3.18
C ILE A 32 5.58 1.02 -3.04
N ALA A 33 6.23 -0.04 -2.55
CA ALA A 33 5.63 -1.37 -2.41
C ALA A 33 4.46 -1.40 -1.43
N GLY A 34 4.56 -0.63 -0.34
CA GLY A 34 3.51 -0.54 0.68
C GLY A 34 2.22 0.08 0.17
N VAL A 35 2.30 0.93 -0.86
CA VAL A 35 1.12 1.51 -1.54
C VAL A 35 0.55 0.54 -2.58
N ILE A 36 1.39 -0.28 -3.22
CA ILE A 36 1.00 -1.23 -4.26
C ILE A 36 0.63 -2.57 -3.60
N GLY A 37 -0.62 -2.70 -3.17
CA GLY A 37 -1.19 -3.94 -2.65
C GLY A 37 -2.08 -4.66 -3.69
N ALA A 38 -2.79 -5.69 -3.23
CA ALA A 38 -3.78 -6.42 -4.03
C ALA A 38 -4.90 -5.52 -4.58
N GLY A 39 -5.17 -4.40 -3.90
CA GLY A 39 -6.15 -3.40 -4.34
C GLY A 39 -5.88 -2.84 -5.73
N LEU A 40 -4.62 -2.69 -6.14
CA LEU A 40 -4.29 -2.23 -7.49
C LEU A 40 -4.57 -3.30 -8.55
N PHE A 41 -4.28 -4.57 -8.26
CA PHE A 41 -4.37 -5.65 -9.26
C PHE A 41 -5.76 -6.28 -9.31
N VAL A 42 -6.43 -6.44 -8.18
CA VAL A 42 -7.74 -7.09 -8.07
C VAL A 42 -8.85 -6.07 -7.88
N GLY A 43 -8.67 -5.12 -6.95
CA GLY A 43 -9.69 -4.13 -6.62
C GLY A 43 -9.95 -3.13 -7.74
N SER A 44 -8.94 -2.78 -8.54
CA SER A 44 -9.12 -1.87 -9.69
C SER A 44 -10.07 -2.46 -10.74
N GLY A 45 -10.02 -3.77 -10.98
CA GLY A 45 -10.95 -4.45 -11.88
C GLY A 45 -12.41 -4.29 -11.43
N HIS A 46 -12.69 -4.47 -10.14
CA HIS A 46 -14.03 -4.26 -9.58
C HIS A 46 -14.47 -2.79 -9.64
N ALA A 47 -13.56 -1.86 -9.34
CA ALA A 47 -13.87 -0.42 -9.42
C ALA A 47 -14.21 0.00 -10.85
N ILE A 48 -13.44 -0.47 -11.85
CA ILE A 48 -13.70 -0.19 -13.27
C ILE A 48 -15.00 -0.86 -13.73
N ALA A 49 -15.27 -2.08 -13.31
CA ALA A 49 -16.52 -2.77 -13.65
C ALA A 49 -17.75 -2.05 -13.07
N ALA A 50 -17.64 -1.49 -11.86
CA ALA A 50 -18.73 -0.77 -11.21
C ALA A 50 -18.93 0.66 -11.74
N ALA A 51 -17.85 1.41 -11.95
CA ALA A 51 -17.90 2.83 -12.28
C ALA A 51 -17.63 3.13 -13.76
N GLY A 52 -17.22 2.14 -14.55
CA GLY A 52 -16.81 2.36 -15.94
C GLY A 52 -15.67 3.37 -16.07
N PRO A 53 -15.65 4.19 -17.12
CA PRO A 53 -14.64 5.23 -17.32
C PRO A 53 -14.58 6.28 -16.20
N ALA A 54 -15.67 6.50 -15.47
CA ALA A 54 -15.71 7.41 -14.32
C ALA A 54 -14.77 6.99 -13.17
N ALA A 55 -14.29 5.74 -13.15
CA ALA A 55 -13.25 5.28 -12.25
C ALA A 55 -12.00 6.19 -12.31
N LEU A 56 -11.67 6.76 -13.47
CA LEU A 56 -10.55 7.71 -13.62
C LEU A 56 -10.74 8.94 -12.74
N LEU A 57 -11.95 9.51 -12.70
CA LEU A 57 -12.24 10.67 -11.84
C LEU A 57 -12.19 10.29 -10.36
N ALA A 58 -12.72 9.13 -9.99
CA ALA A 58 -12.68 8.64 -8.63
C ALA A 58 -11.22 8.47 -8.14
N TYR A 59 -10.36 7.88 -8.96
CA TYR A 59 -8.94 7.75 -8.64
C TYR A 59 -8.21 9.11 -8.57
N LEU A 60 -8.54 10.05 -9.44
CA LEU A 60 -7.96 11.39 -9.43
C LEU A 60 -8.31 12.13 -8.13
N ILE A 61 -9.57 12.12 -7.74
CA ILE A 61 -10.04 12.76 -6.51
C ILE A 61 -9.42 12.09 -5.27
N ALA A 62 -9.51 10.76 -5.20
CA ALA A 62 -8.94 10.00 -4.10
C ALA A 62 -7.41 10.18 -4.00
N GLY A 63 -6.71 10.13 -5.14
CA GLY A 63 -5.27 10.35 -5.20
C GLY A 63 -4.86 11.75 -4.74
N THR A 64 -5.60 12.77 -5.15
CA THR A 64 -5.37 14.15 -4.69
C THR A 64 -5.52 14.25 -3.17
N LEU A 65 -6.58 13.66 -2.62
CA LEU A 65 -6.80 13.64 -1.17
C LEU A 65 -5.65 12.95 -0.43
N VAL A 66 -5.22 11.79 -0.93
CA VAL A 66 -4.10 11.03 -0.34
C VAL A 66 -2.81 11.86 -0.36
N VAL A 67 -2.49 12.52 -1.48
CA VAL A 67 -1.29 13.37 -1.58
C VAL A 67 -1.33 14.50 -0.56
N LEU A 68 -2.47 15.16 -0.38
CA LEU A 68 -2.63 16.23 0.62
C LEU A 68 -2.43 15.71 2.05
N VAL A 69 -3.05 14.58 2.39
CA VAL A 69 -2.92 13.96 3.73
C VAL A 69 -1.48 13.53 3.99
N MET A 70 -0.83 12.89 3.02
CA MET A 70 0.55 12.43 3.17
C MET A 70 1.54 13.60 3.27
N ARG A 71 1.29 14.71 2.57
CA ARG A 71 2.09 15.92 2.71
C ARG A 71 1.98 16.52 4.12
N MET A 72 0.77 16.66 4.63
CA MET A 72 0.56 17.14 6.01
C MET A 72 1.22 16.23 7.04
N LEU A 73 1.11 14.91 6.87
CA LEU A 73 1.80 13.95 7.74
C LEU A 73 3.33 14.09 7.66
N GLY A 74 3.87 14.27 6.47
CA GLY A 74 5.31 14.48 6.26
C GLY A 74 5.82 15.75 6.97
N GLU A 75 5.09 16.85 6.90
CA GLU A 75 5.42 18.09 7.60
C GLU A 75 5.41 17.90 9.13
N MET A 76 4.40 17.20 9.66
CA MET A 76 4.34 16.86 11.10
C MET A 76 5.49 15.94 11.51
N ALA A 77 5.84 14.96 10.70
CA ALA A 77 6.91 14.02 10.98
C ALA A 77 8.29 14.69 10.98
N VAL A 78 8.52 15.69 10.15
CA VAL A 78 9.76 16.49 10.14
C VAL A 78 9.82 17.41 11.36
N ALA A 79 8.71 18.06 11.71
CA ALA A 79 8.63 18.99 12.83
C ALA A 79 8.75 18.29 14.20
N SER A 80 8.20 17.10 14.34
CA SER A 80 8.19 16.32 15.59
C SER A 80 8.19 14.83 15.30
N PRO A 81 9.38 14.23 15.00
CA PRO A 81 9.47 12.80 14.71
C PRO A 81 8.95 11.95 15.86
N ASP A 82 8.00 11.05 15.56
CA ASP A 82 7.40 10.16 16.54
C ASP A 82 7.03 8.81 15.90
N THR A 83 7.24 7.72 16.63
CA THR A 83 6.94 6.36 16.16
C THR A 83 5.44 6.06 16.14
N GLY A 84 4.64 6.79 16.91
CA GLY A 84 3.18 6.65 16.95
C GLY A 84 2.45 7.31 15.77
N SER A 85 3.18 8.10 14.94
CA SER A 85 2.69 8.67 13.68
C SER A 85 1.28 9.30 13.81
N PHE A 86 0.32 8.87 13.02
CA PHE A 86 -1.06 9.41 12.99
C PHE A 86 -1.70 9.52 14.38
N SER A 87 -1.56 8.48 15.21
CA SER A 87 -2.15 8.43 16.55
C SER A 87 -1.55 9.50 17.45
N THR A 88 -0.21 9.63 17.48
CA THR A 88 0.46 10.62 18.31
C THR A 88 0.17 12.06 17.87
N TYR A 89 0.15 12.31 16.56
CA TYR A 89 -0.15 13.65 16.05
C TYR A 89 -1.60 14.05 16.32
N ALA A 90 -2.54 13.11 16.21
CA ALA A 90 -3.94 13.36 16.58
C ALA A 90 -4.11 13.59 18.08
N ASP A 91 -3.40 12.83 18.93
CA ASP A 91 -3.42 13.02 20.38
C ASP A 91 -2.94 14.42 20.77
N ARG A 92 -1.85 14.88 20.17
CA ARG A 92 -1.27 16.22 20.44
C ARG A 92 -2.10 17.39 19.91
N SER A 93 -2.74 17.21 18.73
CA SER A 93 -3.42 18.31 18.03
C SER A 93 -4.89 18.43 18.39
N ILE A 94 -5.57 17.31 18.61
CA ILE A 94 -7.03 17.24 18.82
C ILE A 94 -7.35 16.79 20.25
N GLY A 95 -6.56 15.84 20.78
CA GLY A 95 -6.71 15.31 22.13
C GLY A 95 -6.73 13.78 22.19
N ARG A 96 -6.66 13.25 23.43
CA ARG A 96 -6.49 11.81 23.72
C ARG A 96 -7.54 10.92 23.06
N TRP A 97 -8.77 11.35 22.94
CA TRP A 97 -9.83 10.58 22.29
C TRP A 97 -9.54 10.36 20.80
N ALA A 98 -9.04 11.40 20.11
CA ALA A 98 -8.71 11.31 18.69
C ALA A 98 -7.50 10.39 18.44
N GLY A 99 -6.44 10.53 19.27
CA GLY A 99 -5.28 9.65 19.22
C GLY A 99 -5.65 8.18 19.42
N PHE A 100 -6.48 7.91 20.44
CA PHE A 100 -7.00 6.57 20.72
C PHE A 100 -7.81 6.02 19.54
N THR A 101 -8.77 6.79 19.04
CA THR A 101 -9.64 6.37 17.93
C THR A 101 -8.84 6.07 16.67
N ILE A 102 -7.93 6.96 16.28
CA ILE A 102 -7.08 6.77 15.08
C ILE A 102 -6.17 5.57 15.24
N GLY A 103 -5.57 5.36 16.43
CA GLY A 103 -4.75 4.19 16.71
C GLY A 103 -5.51 2.88 16.54
N TRP A 104 -6.74 2.80 17.05
CA TRP A 104 -7.60 1.64 16.90
C TRP A 104 -8.08 1.44 15.46
N LEU A 105 -8.46 2.50 14.74
CA LEU A 105 -8.86 2.41 13.33
C LEU A 105 -7.70 1.95 12.46
N TYR A 106 -6.49 2.44 12.71
CA TYR A 106 -5.30 2.02 11.97
C TYR A 106 -4.94 0.55 12.23
N TRP A 107 -5.01 0.10 13.50
CA TRP A 107 -4.83 -1.31 13.83
C TRP A 107 -5.89 -2.19 13.15
N TRP A 108 -7.16 -1.81 13.22
CA TRP A 108 -8.28 -2.52 12.60
C TRP A 108 -8.13 -2.62 11.08
N PHE A 109 -7.70 -1.54 10.46
CA PHE A 109 -7.41 -1.52 9.03
C PHE A 109 -6.40 -2.62 8.65
N TRP A 110 -5.27 -2.72 9.35
CA TRP A 110 -4.26 -3.73 9.06
C TRP A 110 -4.74 -5.15 9.35
N VAL A 111 -5.53 -5.36 10.39
CA VAL A 111 -6.15 -6.67 10.69
C VAL A 111 -7.06 -7.14 9.55
N LEU A 112 -7.72 -6.22 8.85
CA LEU A 112 -8.58 -6.55 7.72
C LEU A 112 -7.80 -6.69 6.40
N VAL A 113 -6.77 -5.87 6.19
CA VAL A 113 -5.97 -5.89 4.94
C VAL A 113 -5.21 -7.19 4.77
N ILE A 114 -4.61 -7.72 5.85
CA ILE A 114 -3.82 -8.97 5.78
C ILE A 114 -4.61 -10.14 5.20
N PRO A 115 -5.78 -10.53 5.75
CA PRO A 115 -6.57 -11.62 5.18
C PRO A 115 -7.12 -11.30 3.79
N LEU A 116 -7.44 -10.05 3.50
CA LEU A 116 -7.93 -9.65 2.18
C LEU A 116 -6.87 -9.86 1.10
N GLU A 117 -5.62 -9.52 1.37
CA GLU A 117 -4.51 -9.77 0.44
C GLU A 117 -4.21 -11.27 0.30
N ALA A 118 -4.29 -12.03 1.39
CA ALA A 118 -4.12 -13.49 1.34
C ALA A 118 -5.21 -14.17 0.50
N ILE A 119 -6.47 -13.74 0.64
CA ILE A 119 -7.59 -14.24 -0.17
C ILE A 119 -7.43 -13.88 -1.64
N ALA A 120 -7.01 -12.65 -1.95
CA ALA A 120 -6.76 -12.20 -3.32
C ALA A 120 -5.64 -13.03 -3.99
N ALA A 121 -4.54 -13.26 -3.28
CA ALA A 121 -3.46 -14.11 -3.76
C ALA A 121 -3.93 -15.57 -3.96
N ALA A 122 -4.70 -16.10 -3.01
CA ALA A 122 -5.27 -17.45 -3.09
C ALA A 122 -6.22 -17.62 -4.29
N ALA A 123 -7.04 -16.62 -4.59
CA ALA A 123 -7.93 -16.63 -5.76
C ALA A 123 -7.14 -16.67 -7.09
N ILE A 124 -6.05 -15.92 -7.19
CA ILE A 124 -5.16 -15.95 -8.37
C ILE A 124 -4.52 -17.34 -8.53
N LEU A 125 -4.00 -17.91 -7.45
CA LEU A 125 -3.38 -19.23 -7.48
C LEU A 125 -4.39 -20.33 -7.81
N ASN A 126 -5.60 -20.24 -7.27
CA ASN A 126 -6.69 -21.18 -7.56
C ASN A 126 -7.12 -21.14 -9.04
N ALA A 127 -7.07 -19.97 -9.68
CA ALA A 127 -7.33 -19.84 -11.11
C ALA A 127 -6.30 -20.61 -11.97
N TRP A 128 -5.06 -20.76 -11.51
CA TRP A 128 -4.02 -21.55 -12.18
C TRP A 128 -4.07 -23.03 -11.82
N PHE A 129 -4.49 -23.35 -10.59
CA PHE A 129 -4.56 -24.72 -10.06
C PHE A 129 -5.95 -24.99 -9.45
N PRO A 130 -6.99 -25.17 -10.30
CA PRO A 130 -8.38 -25.32 -9.84
C PRO A 130 -8.64 -26.58 -9.01
N ALA A 131 -7.74 -27.57 -9.08
CA ALA A 131 -7.85 -28.82 -8.33
C ALA A 131 -7.57 -28.65 -6.83
N ILE A 132 -7.04 -27.50 -6.39
CA ILE A 132 -6.69 -27.24 -5.00
C ILE A 132 -7.65 -26.18 -4.45
N ASP A 133 -8.23 -26.43 -3.29
CA ASP A 133 -9.15 -25.50 -2.64
C ASP A 133 -8.47 -24.15 -2.31
N THR A 134 -9.20 -23.06 -2.51
CA THR A 134 -8.70 -21.69 -2.30
C THR A 134 -8.19 -21.45 -0.89
N TRP A 135 -8.80 -22.07 0.13
CA TRP A 135 -8.37 -21.90 1.52
C TRP A 135 -6.98 -22.47 1.79
N ILE A 136 -6.57 -23.54 1.07
CA ILE A 136 -5.22 -24.12 1.19
C ILE A 136 -4.17 -23.10 0.72
N PHE A 137 -4.42 -22.44 -0.40
CA PHE A 137 -3.55 -21.35 -0.88
C PHE A 137 -3.50 -20.18 0.09
N ALA A 138 -4.64 -19.78 0.66
CA ALA A 138 -4.68 -18.71 1.65
C ALA A 138 -3.82 -19.03 2.88
N LEU A 139 -3.93 -20.25 3.40
CA LEU A 139 -3.09 -20.72 4.50
C LEU A 139 -1.61 -20.77 4.12
N ALA A 140 -1.28 -21.31 2.95
CA ALA A 140 0.10 -21.42 2.50
C ALA A 140 0.75 -20.04 2.34
N VAL A 141 0.05 -19.08 1.72
CA VAL A 141 0.51 -17.69 1.55
C VAL A 141 0.70 -17.03 2.91
N THR A 142 -0.28 -17.13 3.79
CA THR A 142 -0.21 -16.53 5.14
C THR A 142 0.95 -17.13 5.94
N PHE A 143 1.12 -18.45 5.90
CA PHE A 143 2.22 -19.13 6.58
C PHE A 143 3.59 -18.67 6.02
N LEU A 144 3.75 -18.66 4.69
CA LEU A 144 4.97 -18.23 4.04
C LEU A 144 5.34 -16.79 4.43
N LEU A 145 4.39 -15.86 4.35
CA LEU A 145 4.60 -14.47 4.71
C LEU A 145 4.91 -14.30 6.21
N THR A 146 4.26 -15.07 7.08
CA THR A 146 4.58 -15.07 8.51
C THR A 146 6.01 -15.53 8.76
N VAL A 147 6.44 -16.61 8.12
CA VAL A 147 7.81 -17.10 8.23
C VAL A 147 8.82 -16.06 7.73
N THR A 148 8.55 -15.38 6.62
CA THR A 148 9.45 -14.31 6.12
C THR A 148 9.60 -13.14 7.08
N ASN A 149 8.56 -12.83 7.86
CA ASN A 149 8.60 -11.79 8.89
C ASN A 149 9.45 -12.16 10.13
N LEU A 150 9.78 -13.43 10.32
CA LEU A 150 10.67 -13.88 11.39
C LEU A 150 12.15 -13.64 11.09
N PHE A 151 12.50 -13.27 9.86
CA PHE A 151 13.87 -12.92 9.50
C PHE A 151 14.26 -11.52 9.98
N SER A 152 15.57 -11.24 9.99
CA SER A 152 16.09 -9.93 10.40
C SER A 152 15.62 -8.82 9.47
N VAL A 153 15.39 -7.62 10.02
CA VAL A 153 14.93 -6.42 9.29
C VAL A 153 15.76 -6.12 8.03
N ALA A 154 17.08 -6.32 8.09
CA ALA A 154 17.95 -6.08 6.93
C ALA A 154 17.70 -7.06 5.78
N ARG A 155 17.47 -8.35 6.08
CA ARG A 155 17.11 -9.36 5.08
C ARG A 155 15.71 -9.14 4.53
N TYR A 156 14.78 -8.81 5.39
CA TYR A 156 13.41 -8.44 4.99
C TYR A 156 13.42 -7.26 4.00
N GLY A 157 14.19 -6.20 4.29
CA GLY A 157 14.31 -5.05 3.40
C GLY A 157 14.89 -5.38 2.01
N GLU A 158 15.79 -6.35 1.91
CA GLU A 158 16.32 -6.79 0.62
C GLU A 158 15.28 -7.62 -0.17
N PHE A 159 14.55 -8.52 0.47
CA PHE A 159 13.45 -9.25 -0.15
C PHE A 159 12.36 -8.28 -0.66
N GLU A 160 11.94 -7.37 0.19
CA GLU A 160 10.90 -6.40 -0.16
C GLU A 160 11.33 -5.49 -1.31
N PHE A 161 12.61 -5.11 -1.39
CA PHE A 161 13.15 -4.35 -2.51
C PHE A 161 12.94 -5.07 -3.84
N TRP A 162 13.25 -6.36 -3.93
CA TRP A 162 13.12 -7.12 -5.17
C TRP A 162 11.65 -7.36 -5.54
N PHE A 163 10.80 -7.67 -4.56
CA PHE A 163 9.36 -7.79 -4.80
C PHE A 163 8.73 -6.45 -5.21
N ALA A 164 9.17 -5.34 -4.63
CA ALA A 164 8.74 -4.01 -5.03
C ALA A 164 9.14 -3.71 -6.48
N LEU A 165 10.37 -4.01 -6.84
CA LEU A 165 10.88 -3.81 -8.20
C LEU A 165 10.07 -4.62 -9.21
N LEU A 166 9.75 -5.87 -8.91
CA LEU A 166 8.93 -6.72 -9.76
C LEU A 166 7.51 -6.14 -9.95
N LYS A 167 6.86 -5.64 -8.88
CA LYS A 167 5.57 -4.95 -8.96
C LYS A 167 5.65 -3.72 -9.87
N VAL A 168 6.68 -2.90 -9.73
CA VAL A 168 6.88 -1.68 -10.54
C VAL A 168 7.07 -2.05 -12.02
N ILE A 169 7.89 -3.05 -12.32
CA ILE A 169 8.10 -3.53 -13.68
C ILE A 169 6.78 -4.04 -14.28
N ALA A 170 6.01 -4.82 -13.53
CA ALA A 170 4.71 -5.32 -13.98
C ALA A 170 3.73 -4.19 -14.32
N ILE A 171 3.69 -3.13 -13.50
CA ILE A 171 2.84 -1.96 -13.76
C ILE A 171 3.30 -1.21 -15.01
N ILE A 172 4.60 -0.97 -15.18
CA ILE A 172 5.14 -0.31 -16.36
C ILE A 172 4.82 -1.14 -17.62
N ALA A 173 5.04 -2.45 -17.57
CA ALA A 173 4.70 -3.34 -18.66
C ALA A 173 3.21 -3.28 -19.02
N PHE A 174 2.34 -3.28 -18.02
CA PHE A 174 0.89 -3.15 -18.22
C PHE A 174 0.51 -1.81 -18.85
N ILE A 175 1.11 -0.71 -18.41
CA ILE A 175 0.88 0.63 -18.99
C ILE A 175 1.33 0.66 -20.46
N VAL A 176 2.52 0.12 -20.75
CA VAL A 176 3.05 0.05 -22.13
C VAL A 176 2.15 -0.80 -23.01
N LEU A 177 1.74 -1.99 -22.55
CA LEU A 177 0.83 -2.86 -23.30
C LEU A 177 -0.52 -2.20 -23.53
N GLY A 178 -1.05 -1.49 -22.52
CA GLY A 178 -2.30 -0.71 -22.66
C GLY A 178 -2.16 0.41 -23.69
N ALA A 179 -1.05 1.15 -23.67
CA ALA A 179 -0.77 2.20 -24.65
C ALA A 179 -0.67 1.63 -26.09
N VAL A 180 0.05 0.51 -26.24
CA VAL A 180 0.15 -0.20 -27.54
C VAL A 180 -1.22 -0.68 -28.00
N ALA A 181 -2.06 -1.19 -27.10
CA ALA A 181 -3.42 -1.60 -27.41
C ALA A 181 -4.29 -0.43 -27.92
N ILE A 182 -4.21 0.73 -27.25
CA ILE A 182 -4.97 1.94 -27.62
C ILE A 182 -4.58 2.45 -29.01
N VAL A 183 -3.30 2.37 -29.36
CA VAL A 183 -2.78 2.80 -30.69
C VAL A 183 -3.06 1.76 -31.79
N GLY A 184 -3.68 0.62 -31.45
CA GLY A 184 -4.01 -0.43 -32.42
C GLY A 184 -2.83 -1.35 -32.78
N GLY A 185 -1.77 -1.37 -31.93
CA GLY A 185 -0.59 -2.20 -32.15
C GLY A 185 -0.74 -3.69 -31.78
N LEU A 186 -1.91 -4.11 -31.28
CA LEU A 186 -2.16 -5.53 -30.99
C LEU A 186 -2.92 -6.18 -32.17
N PRO A 187 -2.37 -7.27 -32.77
CA PRO A 187 -3.08 -8.04 -33.76
C PRO A 187 -4.33 -8.67 -33.11
N GLU A 188 -5.43 -8.73 -33.86
CA GLU A 188 -6.71 -9.36 -33.48
C GLU A 188 -7.65 -8.58 -32.54
N ARG A 189 -7.38 -7.34 -32.17
CA ARG A 189 -8.34 -6.51 -31.42
C ARG A 189 -8.62 -5.20 -32.16
N GLU A 190 -9.87 -4.99 -32.54
CA GLU A 190 -10.39 -3.70 -32.96
C GLU A 190 -10.54 -2.81 -31.70
N VAL A 191 -9.45 -2.25 -31.21
CA VAL A 191 -9.50 -1.22 -30.19
C VAL A 191 -9.61 0.12 -30.89
N SER A 192 -10.78 0.72 -30.84
CA SER A 192 -11.07 1.99 -31.52
C SER A 192 -10.70 3.22 -30.64
N GLY A 193 -9.47 3.31 -30.17
CA GLY A 193 -8.96 4.47 -29.45
C GLY A 193 -9.85 4.89 -28.27
N LEU A 194 -10.08 6.20 -28.13
CA LEU A 194 -10.90 6.76 -27.03
C LEU A 194 -12.42 6.58 -27.24
N SER A 195 -12.86 6.10 -28.38
CA SER A 195 -14.30 5.86 -28.64
C SER A 195 -14.89 4.81 -27.70
N SER A 196 -14.08 3.82 -27.28
CA SER A 196 -14.46 2.80 -26.30
C SER A 196 -14.82 3.39 -24.93
N LEU A 197 -14.30 4.56 -24.57
CA LEU A 197 -14.64 5.24 -23.30
C LEU A 197 -16.09 5.77 -23.29
N MET A 198 -16.65 6.05 -24.45
CA MET A 198 -18.00 6.61 -24.57
C MET A 198 -19.02 5.59 -25.05
N ALA A 199 -18.59 4.57 -25.80
CA ALA A 199 -19.46 3.62 -26.47
C ALA A 199 -19.77 2.36 -25.67
N SER A 200 -18.98 2.05 -24.62
CA SER A 200 -19.18 0.82 -23.87
C SER A 200 -20.24 0.94 -22.77
N HIS A 201 -21.25 0.08 -22.83
CA HIS A 201 -22.13 -0.31 -21.72
C HIS A 201 -22.76 0.80 -20.88
N GLY A 202 -23.32 1.84 -21.48
CA GLY A 202 -24.06 2.88 -20.74
C GLY A 202 -23.37 4.23 -20.61
N GLY A 203 -22.28 4.48 -21.35
CA GLY A 203 -21.60 5.76 -21.38
C GLY A 203 -20.50 5.92 -20.34
N PHE A 204 -20.15 7.18 -20.03
CA PHE A 204 -19.04 7.49 -19.13
C PHE A 204 -19.31 7.08 -17.67
N VAL A 205 -20.57 7.09 -17.22
CA VAL A 205 -21.03 6.70 -15.88
C VAL A 205 -22.15 5.65 -16.03
N PRO A 206 -21.81 4.36 -16.19
CA PRO A 206 -22.80 3.35 -16.57
C PRO A 206 -23.83 3.04 -15.48
N ASN A 207 -23.55 3.33 -14.24
CA ASN A 207 -24.44 3.04 -13.11
C ASN A 207 -24.98 4.32 -12.41
N GLY A 208 -24.95 5.47 -13.04
CA GLY A 208 -25.60 6.69 -12.59
C GLY A 208 -24.70 7.69 -11.95
#